data_de78c575239f375a2c15c27c8d79a62c
#
_entry.id   de78c575239f375a2c15c27c8d79a62c
#
_cell.length_a   1.000
_cell.length_b   1.000
_cell.length_c   1.000
_cell.angle_alpha   90.00
_cell.angle_beta   90.00
_cell.angle_gamma   90.00
#
_symmetry.space_group_name_H-M   'P 1'
#
loop_
_entity.id
_entity.type
_entity.pdbx_description
1 polymer ?
#
loop_
_entity_poly.entity_id
_entity_poly.type
_entity_poly.pdbx_seq_one_letter_code
_entity_poly.pdbx_strand_id
1 'polypeptide(L)'
;MSPSITTTADRLPDVTRINFRFSGHGRFAACLARRGRGHLVPETWDLAGARPRVLRTRAGETLTSVPTPTDGGDVLLCRFGAGAHRLTLVTAPPREDEDAEEHELAVFHGGVVRVVAGAAPGIAALALATGPDGRTAVWRLSGGPERPERIATLPCPVRGGTWLDETGRRLALTRAGTGPVTVVLDTSDGSLTPLAGPADDEYVLLAAPRAGVLLTAVLREGAYRLGVRDRDDDGPTRHPERLNAFEGEVTPLALNPSGRRLALAVNRRTRSHLVLHDLAEDAGAEVGLPAGTIFPVARWGAGGLHLVHSTPDRPPGLVDIAGCSVSRPTGEDGAPARVLTYPGAAGPIEAIVYGDPATSRQVAVALHGGPESAWRFAHDPLFQRLSRAGVAVVAPNQRGSTGYGDAHRDAIRDAWGGPDLADLLALGRALAAARRPGAPRPMLYGASYGAYLALLACAARADLWSRAAVVAPFLSGRALYRDGPPPVRALLDRLGGHTDIDDDLGPRDLLRLAGRLRSPLLIVHGDDDPIIPVAHSRRLYARLRLARGPMDAELTYMEVPGGGHDLQHGVRDAAVLDRVVAFLRA
;
A
#
# COMPACT_ATOMS: atom_id res chain seq x y z
N MET A 1 -30.36 -34.94 30.93
CA MET A 1 -30.60 -33.68 30.21
C MET A 1 -29.38 -32.82 30.37
N SER A 2 -28.48 -32.82 29.36
CA SER A 2 -27.29 -31.98 29.36
C SER A 2 -27.64 -30.63 28.72
N PRO A 3 -27.19 -29.51 29.26
CA PRO A 3 -27.46 -28.20 28.63
C PRO A 3 -26.54 -28.03 27.40
N SER A 4 -27.19 -27.84 26.26
CA SER A 4 -26.52 -27.37 25.04
C SER A 4 -25.99 -25.96 25.25
N ILE A 5 -24.67 -25.80 25.27
CA ILE A 5 -24.02 -24.52 25.24
C ILE A 5 -24.05 -24.05 23.78
N THR A 6 -25.01 -23.19 23.46
CA THR A 6 -25.05 -22.46 22.21
C THR A 6 -24.04 -21.29 22.32
N THR A 7 -22.83 -21.49 21.87
CA THR A 7 -21.88 -20.41 21.67
C THR A 7 -22.24 -19.67 20.38
N THR A 8 -23.13 -18.72 20.45
CA THR A 8 -23.24 -17.63 19.50
C THR A 8 -22.08 -16.65 19.75
N ALA A 9 -20.91 -16.99 19.24
CA ALA A 9 -19.88 -16.00 19.02
C ALA A 9 -20.36 -15.13 17.85
N ASP A 10 -21.05 -14.05 18.14
CA ASP A 10 -21.23 -12.93 17.21
C ASP A 10 -19.85 -12.40 16.84
N ARG A 11 -19.30 -12.95 15.76
CA ARG A 11 -18.01 -12.53 15.20
C ARG A 11 -18.26 -11.20 14.53
N LEU A 12 -17.65 -10.16 15.09
CA LEU A 12 -17.58 -8.87 14.41
C LEU A 12 -17.06 -9.03 12.99
N PRO A 13 -17.64 -8.29 12.06
CA PRO A 13 -17.23 -8.36 10.68
C PRO A 13 -15.79 -7.86 10.54
N ASP A 14 -14.92 -8.65 9.88
CA ASP A 14 -13.64 -8.20 9.35
C ASP A 14 -13.88 -6.94 8.53
N VAL A 15 -13.38 -5.80 8.99
CA VAL A 15 -13.45 -4.55 8.24
C VAL A 15 -12.11 -4.32 7.56
N THR A 16 -12.11 -4.22 6.24
CA THR A 16 -10.96 -3.77 5.46
C THR A 16 -11.27 -2.37 4.94
N ARG A 17 -10.32 -1.44 5.06
CA ARG A 17 -10.44 -0.08 4.51
C ARG A 17 -9.21 0.26 3.70
N ILE A 18 -9.43 0.81 2.50
CA ILE A 18 -8.39 1.18 1.54
C ILE A 18 -8.72 2.51 0.86
N ASN A 19 -7.73 3.09 0.19
CA ASN A 19 -7.88 4.27 -0.67
C ASN A 19 -8.48 5.48 0.04
N PHE A 20 -8.03 5.78 1.26
CA PHE A 20 -8.45 6.97 1.98
C PHE A 20 -8.09 8.26 1.23
N ARG A 21 -9.03 9.21 1.21
CA ARG A 21 -8.88 10.56 0.66
C ARG A 21 -9.59 11.56 1.57
N PHE A 22 -9.14 12.80 1.51
CA PHE A 22 -9.79 13.93 2.18
C PHE A 22 -10.38 14.89 1.15
N SER A 23 -11.47 15.57 1.52
CA SER A 23 -12.02 16.68 0.74
C SER A 23 -11.07 17.88 0.75
N GLY A 24 -11.27 18.81 -0.16
CA GLY A 24 -10.36 19.94 -0.35
C GLY A 24 -10.18 20.81 0.89
N HIS A 25 -11.25 21.13 1.60
CA HIS A 25 -11.18 21.89 2.86
C HIS A 25 -10.98 20.99 4.10
N GLY A 26 -10.97 19.66 3.91
CA GLY A 26 -10.71 18.72 5.00
C GLY A 26 -11.87 18.56 5.98
N ARG A 27 -13.11 18.78 5.54
CA ARG A 27 -14.30 18.50 6.34
C ARG A 27 -14.70 17.04 6.26
N PHE A 28 -14.52 16.40 5.11
CA PHE A 28 -14.87 15.01 4.90
C PHE A 28 -13.65 14.16 4.53
N ALA A 29 -13.72 12.89 4.88
CA ALA A 29 -12.85 11.86 4.37
C ALA A 29 -13.69 10.76 3.73
N ALA A 30 -13.12 10.02 2.76
CA ALA A 30 -13.73 8.84 2.20
C ALA A 30 -12.70 7.72 2.02
N CYS A 31 -13.19 6.48 2.05
CA CYS A 31 -12.41 5.30 1.72
C CYS A 31 -13.30 4.26 1.06
N LEU A 32 -12.72 3.17 0.57
CA LEU A 32 -13.46 1.96 0.23
C LEU A 32 -13.39 1.02 1.43
N ALA A 33 -14.55 0.55 1.89
CA ALA A 33 -14.68 -0.34 3.02
C ALA A 33 -15.35 -1.65 2.62
N ARG A 34 -14.89 -2.76 3.18
CA ARG A 34 -15.52 -4.08 3.08
C ARG A 34 -15.75 -4.63 4.48
N ARG A 35 -16.93 -5.16 4.73
CA ARG A 35 -17.30 -5.81 5.99
C ARG A 35 -17.54 -7.30 5.74
N GLY A 36 -16.77 -8.15 6.41
CA GLY A 36 -16.85 -9.60 6.24
C GLY A 36 -16.59 -10.07 4.81
N ARG A 37 -17.55 -10.80 4.23
CA ARG A 37 -17.51 -11.30 2.84
C ARG A 37 -18.23 -10.38 1.84
N GLY A 38 -18.66 -9.20 2.27
CA GLY A 38 -19.34 -8.23 1.40
C GLY A 38 -18.43 -7.66 0.33
N HIS A 39 -19.01 -6.80 -0.52
CA HIS A 39 -18.27 -6.04 -1.52
C HIS A 39 -17.58 -4.83 -0.91
N LEU A 40 -16.55 -4.30 -1.59
CA LEU A 40 -16.04 -2.97 -1.31
C LEU A 40 -17.11 -1.95 -1.70
N VAL A 41 -17.38 -1.02 -0.80
CA VAL A 41 -18.30 0.11 -1.01
C VAL A 41 -17.67 1.39 -0.47
N PRO A 42 -18.01 2.56 -1.00
CA PRO A 42 -17.55 3.82 -0.44
C PRO A 42 -18.07 4.01 0.99
N GLU A 43 -17.19 4.50 1.86
CA GLU A 43 -17.49 4.91 3.23
C GLU A 43 -17.02 6.34 3.38
N THR A 44 -17.90 7.25 3.83
CA THR A 44 -17.59 8.67 4.04
C THR A 44 -17.66 9.04 5.53
N TRP A 45 -16.86 10.00 5.94
CA TRP A 45 -16.68 10.46 7.31
C TRP A 45 -16.82 11.97 7.35
N ASP A 46 -17.79 12.49 8.09
CA ASP A 46 -17.74 13.90 8.54
C ASP A 46 -16.74 14.00 9.69
N LEU A 47 -15.67 14.74 9.53
CA LEU A 47 -14.58 14.84 10.50
C LEU A 47 -14.99 15.61 11.77
N ALA A 48 -16.11 16.33 11.73
CA ALA A 48 -16.75 16.90 12.93
C ALA A 48 -17.62 15.88 13.65
N GLY A 49 -17.95 14.74 13.03
CA GLY A 49 -18.80 13.68 13.56
C GLY A 49 -18.00 12.42 13.93
N ALA A 50 -18.62 11.49 14.67
CA ALA A 50 -17.92 10.33 15.23
C ALA A 50 -18.05 9.04 14.40
N ARG A 51 -18.93 8.96 13.39
CA ARG A 51 -19.26 7.70 12.73
C ARG A 51 -19.16 7.79 11.20
N PRO A 52 -18.57 6.76 10.54
CA PRO A 52 -18.59 6.66 9.10
C PRO A 52 -19.99 6.33 8.58
N ARG A 53 -20.31 6.86 7.41
CA ARG A 53 -21.51 6.53 6.65
C ARG A 53 -21.15 5.66 5.46
N VAL A 54 -21.80 4.50 5.33
CA VAL A 54 -21.63 3.59 4.21
C VAL A 54 -22.50 4.04 3.04
N LEU A 55 -21.94 4.19 1.85
CA LEU A 55 -22.65 4.49 0.62
C LEU A 55 -22.81 3.19 -0.17
N ARG A 56 -24.00 2.61 -0.17
CA ARG A 56 -24.28 1.37 -0.89
C ARG A 56 -24.39 1.66 -2.38
N THR A 57 -23.39 1.30 -3.16
CA THR A 57 -23.38 1.41 -4.61
C THR A 57 -24.01 0.18 -5.24
N ARG A 58 -24.63 0.34 -6.43
CA ARG A 58 -25.30 -0.75 -7.19
C ARG A 58 -24.38 -1.91 -7.52
N ALA A 59 -23.13 -1.61 -7.83
CA ALA A 59 -22.09 -2.60 -8.06
C ALA A 59 -21.00 -2.47 -6.98
N GLY A 60 -20.39 -3.59 -6.58
CA GLY A 60 -19.20 -3.54 -5.70
C GLY A 60 -18.03 -2.87 -6.38
N GLU A 61 -17.21 -2.19 -5.57
CA GLU A 61 -16.01 -1.49 -6.04
C GLU A 61 -14.82 -2.44 -6.16
N THR A 62 -13.80 -1.99 -6.89
CA THR A 62 -12.53 -2.69 -7.06
C THR A 62 -11.41 -1.93 -6.34
N LEU A 63 -10.23 -2.54 -6.23
CA LEU A 63 -9.03 -1.90 -5.66
C LEU A 63 -8.59 -0.66 -6.44
N THR A 64 -8.90 -0.62 -7.73
CA THR A 64 -8.57 0.49 -8.61
C THR A 64 -9.58 1.64 -8.54
N SER A 65 -10.71 1.45 -7.85
CA SER A 65 -11.67 2.53 -7.61
C SER A 65 -11.11 3.52 -6.58
N VAL A 66 -11.17 4.81 -6.90
CA VAL A 66 -10.63 5.88 -6.06
C VAL A 66 -11.77 6.80 -5.60
N PRO A 67 -12.13 6.78 -4.30
CA PRO A 67 -13.13 7.67 -3.75
C PRO A 67 -12.52 9.03 -3.40
N THR A 68 -13.06 10.12 -3.91
CA THR A 68 -12.66 11.49 -3.55
C THR A 68 -13.89 12.20 -2.96
N PRO A 69 -13.90 12.49 -1.66
CA PRO A 69 -15.03 13.16 -1.04
C PRO A 69 -15.09 14.63 -1.47
N THR A 70 -16.30 15.14 -1.65
CA THR A 70 -16.58 16.57 -1.81
C THR A 70 -16.73 17.23 -0.44
N ASP A 71 -16.66 18.56 -0.39
CA ASP A 71 -16.92 19.29 0.86
C ASP A 71 -18.42 19.33 1.26
N GLY A 72 -19.31 18.77 0.43
CA GLY A 72 -20.71 18.50 0.72
C GLY A 72 -20.96 17.12 1.34
N GLY A 73 -19.96 16.23 1.33
CA GLY A 73 -20.08 14.87 1.85
C GLY A 73 -20.41 13.79 0.82
N ASP A 74 -20.68 14.17 -0.43
CA ASP A 74 -20.78 13.24 -1.56
C ASP A 74 -19.41 12.73 -1.98
N VAL A 75 -19.35 11.65 -2.76
CA VAL A 75 -18.12 11.01 -3.20
C VAL A 75 -18.03 10.98 -4.72
N LEU A 76 -17.00 11.59 -5.27
CA LEU A 76 -16.58 11.39 -6.66
C LEU A 76 -15.79 10.10 -6.75
N LEU A 77 -16.35 9.10 -7.42
CA LEU A 77 -15.78 7.78 -7.55
C LEU A 77 -15.20 7.57 -8.94
N CYS A 78 -13.88 7.45 -9.03
CA CYS A 78 -13.19 7.13 -10.27
C CYS A 78 -12.96 5.62 -10.34
N ARG A 79 -13.67 4.94 -11.24
CA ARG A 79 -13.59 3.48 -11.48
C ARG A 79 -12.79 3.20 -12.73
N PHE A 80 -11.86 2.25 -12.67
CA PHE A 80 -11.16 1.75 -13.85
C PHE A 80 -11.65 0.34 -14.20
N GLY A 81 -11.99 0.13 -15.47
CA GLY A 81 -12.42 -1.17 -15.98
C GLY A 81 -12.65 -1.13 -17.49
N ALA A 82 -12.48 -2.24 -18.17
CA ALA A 82 -12.66 -2.38 -19.63
C ALA A 82 -11.88 -1.32 -20.45
N GLY A 83 -10.68 -0.93 -20.01
CA GLY A 83 -9.83 0.06 -20.69
C GLY A 83 -10.32 1.51 -20.59
N ALA A 84 -11.24 1.81 -19.67
CA ALA A 84 -11.78 3.13 -19.45
C ALA A 84 -11.84 3.51 -17.97
N HIS A 85 -11.74 4.80 -17.68
CA HIS A 85 -12.01 5.39 -16.38
C HIS A 85 -13.41 6.01 -16.39
N ARG A 86 -14.29 5.56 -15.48
CA ARG A 86 -15.64 6.11 -15.28
C ARG A 86 -15.64 6.98 -14.03
N LEU A 87 -16.05 8.22 -14.19
CA LEU A 87 -16.22 9.16 -13.09
C LEU A 87 -17.69 9.26 -12.73
N THR A 88 -18.03 8.90 -11.51
CA THR A 88 -19.39 8.85 -11.00
C THR A 88 -19.50 9.69 -9.73
N LEU A 89 -20.51 10.52 -9.62
CA LEU A 89 -20.92 11.15 -8.38
C LEU A 89 -21.81 10.19 -7.62
N VAL A 90 -21.46 9.90 -6.37
CA VAL A 90 -22.22 9.04 -5.46
C VAL A 90 -22.75 9.92 -4.34
N THR A 91 -24.06 10.13 -4.33
CA THR A 91 -24.73 10.99 -3.35
C THR A 91 -25.28 10.16 -2.20
N ALA A 92 -25.05 10.62 -1.00
CA ALA A 92 -25.50 9.95 0.20
C ALA A 92 -27.03 9.98 0.33
N PRO A 93 -27.71 8.81 0.46
CA PRO A 93 -29.17 8.78 0.60
C PRO A 93 -29.62 9.42 1.93
N PRO A 94 -30.86 9.88 2.05
CA PRO A 94 -31.39 10.44 3.29
C PRO A 94 -31.34 9.48 4.47
N ARG A 95 -31.50 8.17 4.20
CA ARG A 95 -31.47 7.11 5.22
C ARG A 95 -30.31 6.15 4.99
N GLU A 96 -29.73 5.62 6.06
CA GLU A 96 -28.56 4.72 5.99
C GLU A 96 -28.85 3.34 5.39
N ASP A 97 -30.10 2.92 5.32
CA ASP A 97 -30.55 1.64 4.77
C ASP A 97 -30.88 1.70 3.26
N GLU A 98 -30.94 2.89 2.69
CA GLU A 98 -31.20 3.12 1.27
C GLU A 98 -29.91 3.04 0.44
N ASP A 99 -30.04 2.68 -0.84
CA ASP A 99 -28.91 2.71 -1.77
C ASP A 99 -28.54 4.15 -2.14
N ALA A 100 -27.25 4.37 -2.38
CA ALA A 100 -26.75 5.67 -2.82
C ALA A 100 -27.20 5.96 -4.26
N GLU A 101 -27.46 7.22 -4.54
CA GLU A 101 -27.74 7.67 -5.91
C GLU A 101 -26.43 7.83 -6.67
N GLU A 102 -26.38 7.29 -7.89
CA GLU A 102 -25.18 7.28 -8.73
C GLU A 102 -25.45 8.01 -10.04
N HIS A 103 -24.67 9.08 -10.31
CA HIS A 103 -24.70 9.84 -11.56
C HIS A 103 -23.36 9.70 -12.29
N GLU A 104 -23.35 9.08 -13.48
CA GLU A 104 -22.16 9.03 -14.33
C GLU A 104 -21.90 10.42 -14.93
N LEU A 105 -20.76 11.03 -14.58
CA LEU A 105 -20.37 12.36 -15.03
C LEU A 105 -19.57 12.31 -16.34
N ALA A 106 -18.63 11.37 -16.46
CA ALA A 106 -17.75 11.23 -17.62
C ALA A 106 -17.15 9.83 -17.75
N VAL A 107 -16.77 9.49 -18.99
CA VAL A 107 -15.96 8.31 -19.31
C VAL A 107 -14.74 8.75 -20.09
N PHE A 108 -13.55 8.34 -19.63
CA PHE A 108 -12.28 8.61 -20.28
C PHE A 108 -11.68 7.31 -20.79
N HIS A 109 -11.45 7.21 -22.11
CA HIS A 109 -10.92 6.02 -22.74
C HIS A 109 -9.38 6.05 -22.81
N GLY A 110 -8.77 4.98 -22.35
CA GLY A 110 -7.30 4.84 -22.31
C GLY A 110 -6.61 5.78 -21.32
N GLY A 111 -5.30 5.66 -21.20
CA GLY A 111 -4.49 6.55 -20.38
C GLY A 111 -4.70 6.42 -18.87
N VAL A 112 -4.49 7.52 -18.16
CA VAL A 112 -4.57 7.60 -16.69
C VAL A 112 -5.43 8.80 -16.28
N VAL A 113 -6.38 8.58 -15.38
CA VAL A 113 -7.18 9.67 -14.78
C VAL A 113 -6.84 9.81 -13.31
N ARG A 114 -6.64 11.04 -12.87
CA ARG A 114 -6.42 11.42 -11.47
C ARG A 114 -7.43 12.47 -11.07
N VAL A 115 -7.99 12.33 -9.87
CA VAL A 115 -8.92 13.30 -9.30
C VAL A 115 -8.21 14.04 -8.17
N VAL A 116 -8.17 15.37 -8.26
CA VAL A 116 -7.64 16.28 -7.23
C VAL A 116 -8.82 16.98 -6.59
N ALA A 117 -8.99 16.81 -5.28
CA ALA A 117 -10.08 17.46 -4.55
C ALA A 117 -9.99 18.98 -4.68
N GLY A 118 -11.11 19.67 -4.83
CA GLY A 118 -11.18 21.12 -5.04
C GLY A 118 -10.74 21.92 -3.81
N ALA A 119 -10.30 23.16 -4.02
CA ALA A 119 -9.87 24.06 -2.95
C ALA A 119 -10.75 25.30 -2.83
N ALA A 120 -11.82 25.41 -3.61
CA ALA A 120 -12.67 26.60 -3.61
C ALA A 120 -14.16 26.24 -3.76
N PRO A 121 -15.08 27.09 -3.28
CA PRO A 121 -16.50 26.92 -3.52
C PRO A 121 -16.81 26.81 -5.03
N GLY A 122 -17.67 25.86 -5.41
CA GLY A 122 -18.03 25.59 -6.79
C GLY A 122 -17.04 24.72 -7.59
N ILE A 123 -15.90 24.34 -7.00
CA ILE A 123 -14.96 23.36 -7.57
C ILE A 123 -14.88 22.18 -6.62
N ALA A 124 -15.65 21.13 -6.87
CA ALA A 124 -15.58 19.92 -6.05
C ALA A 124 -14.29 19.14 -6.29
N ALA A 125 -13.82 19.11 -7.55
CA ALA A 125 -12.56 18.48 -7.92
C ALA A 125 -12.08 18.94 -9.31
N LEU A 126 -10.81 18.63 -9.63
CA LEU A 126 -10.31 18.58 -11.00
C LEU A 126 -10.00 17.14 -11.39
N ALA A 127 -10.39 16.75 -12.61
CA ALA A 127 -9.95 15.49 -13.21
C ALA A 127 -8.83 15.77 -14.22
N LEU A 128 -7.68 15.12 -14.03
CA LEU A 128 -6.51 15.18 -14.90
C LEU A 128 -6.46 13.88 -15.71
N ALA A 129 -6.88 13.94 -16.97
CA ALA A 129 -6.94 12.79 -17.87
C ALA A 129 -5.76 12.82 -18.86
N THR A 130 -4.74 12.01 -18.61
CA THR A 130 -3.57 11.87 -19.49
C THR A 130 -3.85 10.78 -20.51
N GLY A 131 -3.91 11.16 -21.79
CA GLY A 131 -4.13 10.24 -22.90
C GLY A 131 -2.88 9.45 -23.32
N PRO A 132 -3.03 8.48 -24.23
CA PRO A 132 -1.90 7.72 -24.77
C PRO A 132 -0.94 8.57 -25.61
N ASP A 133 -1.38 9.74 -26.08
CA ASP A 133 -0.57 10.76 -26.76
C ASP A 133 0.33 11.58 -25.83
N GLY A 134 0.26 11.32 -24.51
CA GLY A 134 1.02 12.03 -23.49
C GLY A 134 0.46 13.41 -23.13
N ARG A 135 -0.64 13.84 -23.72
CA ARG A 135 -1.31 15.12 -23.36
C ARG A 135 -2.24 14.90 -22.17
N THR A 136 -2.41 15.93 -21.33
CA THR A 136 -3.33 15.85 -20.19
C THR A 136 -4.46 16.84 -20.35
N ALA A 137 -5.68 16.34 -20.50
CA ALA A 137 -6.89 17.16 -20.44
C ALA A 137 -7.28 17.41 -18.98
N VAL A 138 -7.56 18.67 -18.65
CA VAL A 138 -7.98 19.12 -17.32
C VAL A 138 -9.46 19.45 -17.34
N TRP A 139 -10.21 18.81 -16.43
CA TRP A 139 -11.66 18.95 -16.34
C TRP A 139 -12.05 19.43 -14.96
N ARG A 140 -12.93 20.43 -14.89
CA ARG A 140 -13.54 20.96 -13.67
C ARG A 140 -14.84 20.22 -13.36
N LEU A 141 -15.04 19.86 -12.10
CA LEU A 141 -16.24 19.22 -11.56
C LEU A 141 -16.90 20.15 -10.55
N SER A 142 -18.17 20.45 -10.72
CA SER A 142 -18.96 21.34 -9.84
C SER A 142 -19.37 20.71 -8.52
N GLY A 143 -19.44 19.36 -8.45
CA GLY A 143 -19.95 18.62 -7.30
C GLY A 143 -21.44 18.28 -7.39
N GLY A 144 -22.11 18.65 -8.49
CA GLY A 144 -23.44 18.23 -8.87
C GLY A 144 -23.42 17.22 -10.03
N PRO A 145 -24.60 16.85 -10.55
CA PRO A 145 -24.73 15.89 -11.64
C PRO A 145 -24.35 16.46 -13.03
N GLU A 146 -23.91 17.71 -13.08
CA GLU A 146 -23.53 18.38 -14.32
C GLU A 146 -22.29 17.73 -14.95
N ARG A 147 -22.22 17.79 -16.27
CA ARG A 147 -21.05 17.29 -17.00
C ARG A 147 -19.82 18.13 -16.68
N PRO A 148 -18.63 17.47 -16.53
CA PRO A 148 -17.37 18.18 -16.35
C PRO A 148 -17.09 19.18 -17.46
N GLU A 149 -16.56 20.34 -17.10
CA GLU A 149 -16.09 21.36 -18.03
C GLU A 149 -14.60 21.15 -18.30
N ARG A 150 -14.21 21.06 -19.59
CA ARG A 150 -12.79 21.04 -19.95
C ARG A 150 -12.20 22.45 -19.91
N ILE A 151 -11.30 22.71 -18.96
CA ILE A 151 -10.68 24.03 -18.77
C ILE A 151 -9.32 24.16 -19.46
N ALA A 152 -8.60 23.06 -19.69
CA ALA A 152 -7.28 23.09 -20.32
C ALA A 152 -6.92 21.77 -21.01
N THR A 153 -5.92 21.83 -21.90
CA THR A 153 -5.20 20.67 -22.43
C THR A 153 -3.70 20.93 -22.36
N LEU A 154 -3.02 20.26 -21.43
CA LEU A 154 -1.59 20.42 -21.20
C LEU A 154 -0.79 19.59 -22.21
N PRO A 155 0.37 20.10 -22.71
CA PRO A 155 1.14 19.41 -23.74
C PRO A 155 1.96 18.22 -23.22
N CYS A 156 1.88 17.89 -21.93
CA CYS A 156 2.70 16.88 -21.28
C CYS A 156 1.90 16.07 -20.24
N PRO A 157 2.37 14.87 -19.87
CA PRO A 157 1.85 14.15 -18.73
C PRO A 157 2.16 14.90 -17.44
N VAL A 158 1.15 14.97 -16.54
CA VAL A 158 1.31 15.57 -15.22
C VAL A 158 0.87 14.62 -14.11
N ARG A 159 1.43 14.82 -12.91
CA ARG A 159 1.13 14.05 -11.70
C ARG A 159 0.95 14.99 -10.50
N GLY A 160 0.44 14.45 -9.41
CA GLY A 160 0.22 15.21 -8.18
C GLY A 160 -0.99 16.12 -8.29
N GLY A 161 -0.90 17.25 -7.66
CA GLY A 161 -1.91 18.29 -7.57
C GLY A 161 -1.93 18.87 -6.17
N THR A 162 -1.21 20.00 -5.98
CA THR A 162 -1.15 20.73 -4.71
C THR A 162 -1.62 22.15 -4.93
N TRP A 163 -2.74 22.52 -4.30
CA TRP A 163 -3.27 23.88 -4.41
C TRP A 163 -2.35 24.87 -3.72
N LEU A 164 -2.01 25.95 -4.44
CA LEU A 164 -1.13 27.01 -3.96
C LEU A 164 -1.90 28.18 -3.33
N ASP A 165 -3.20 28.28 -3.58
CA ASP A 165 -4.08 29.31 -3.03
C ASP A 165 -5.43 28.72 -2.61
N GLU A 166 -6.22 29.47 -1.84
CA GLU A 166 -7.55 29.10 -1.38
C GLU A 166 -8.65 29.40 -2.41
N THR A 167 -8.31 30.09 -3.50
CA THR A 167 -9.28 30.44 -4.55
C THR A 167 -9.47 29.34 -5.58
N GLY A 168 -8.64 28.28 -5.53
CA GLY A 168 -8.62 27.19 -6.51
C GLY A 168 -8.12 27.62 -7.88
N ARG A 169 -7.36 28.73 -7.97
CA ARG A 169 -6.82 29.24 -9.22
C ARG A 169 -5.46 28.64 -9.58
N ARG A 170 -4.55 28.50 -8.62
CA ARG A 170 -3.18 28.05 -8.85
C ARG A 170 -2.96 26.63 -8.33
N LEU A 171 -2.70 25.69 -9.23
CA LEU A 171 -2.44 24.28 -8.90
C LEU A 171 -1.02 23.90 -9.32
N ALA A 172 -0.16 23.55 -8.35
CA ALA A 172 1.15 22.96 -8.63
C ALA A 172 1.01 21.51 -9.08
N LEU A 173 1.67 21.17 -10.18
CA LEU A 173 1.67 19.84 -10.79
C LEU A 173 3.12 19.40 -11.03
N THR A 174 3.38 18.09 -10.89
CA THR A 174 4.66 17.50 -11.30
C THR A 174 4.58 17.11 -12.76
N ARG A 175 5.46 17.67 -13.59
CA ARG A 175 5.57 17.37 -15.01
C ARG A 175 6.50 16.18 -15.25
N ALA A 176 6.12 15.28 -16.16
CA ALA A 176 7.01 14.26 -16.66
C ALA A 176 7.71 14.75 -17.94
N GLY A 177 9.01 14.47 -18.08
CA GLY A 177 9.81 14.86 -19.25
C GLY A 177 10.89 15.90 -18.94
N THR A 178 11.42 16.57 -19.96
CA THR A 178 12.50 17.57 -19.86
C THR A 178 11.97 18.94 -19.39
N GLY A 179 12.80 19.70 -18.67
CA GLY A 179 12.53 21.04 -18.12
C GLY A 179 12.01 21.01 -16.68
N PRO A 180 11.50 22.15 -16.14
CA PRO A 180 11.10 22.26 -14.74
C PRO A 180 10.15 21.16 -14.31
N VAL A 181 10.45 20.50 -13.19
CA VAL A 181 9.67 19.37 -12.65
C VAL A 181 8.33 19.84 -12.11
N THR A 182 8.32 21.01 -11.44
CA THR A 182 7.09 21.60 -10.93
C THR A 182 6.60 22.72 -11.85
N VAL A 183 5.35 22.60 -12.28
CA VAL A 183 4.65 23.59 -13.09
C VAL A 183 3.35 24.01 -12.39
N VAL A 184 2.95 25.25 -12.60
CA VAL A 184 1.72 25.82 -12.03
C VAL A 184 0.69 25.97 -13.14
N LEU A 185 -0.45 25.31 -12.95
CA LEU A 185 -1.64 25.50 -13.78
C LEU A 185 -2.47 26.65 -13.21
N ASP A 186 -2.75 27.67 -14.02
CA ASP A 186 -3.82 28.63 -13.75
C ASP A 186 -5.15 28.02 -14.26
N THR A 187 -6.08 27.77 -13.36
CA THR A 187 -7.36 27.13 -13.70
C THR A 187 -8.35 28.08 -14.34
N SER A 188 -8.07 29.39 -14.38
CA SER A 188 -8.96 30.39 -14.98
C SER A 188 -8.78 30.49 -16.49
N ASP A 189 -7.55 30.33 -17.00
CA ASP A 189 -7.22 30.43 -18.43
C ASP A 189 -6.54 29.18 -19.00
N GLY A 190 -6.21 28.20 -18.15
CA GLY A 190 -5.54 26.97 -18.55
C GLY A 190 -4.04 27.13 -18.84
N SER A 191 -3.44 28.27 -18.52
CA SER A 191 -2.02 28.51 -18.73
C SER A 191 -1.15 27.66 -17.81
N LEU A 192 0.03 27.29 -18.30
CA LEU A 192 0.99 26.46 -17.57
C LEU A 192 2.32 27.19 -17.50
N THR A 193 2.76 27.55 -16.31
CA THR A 193 4.00 28.27 -16.07
C THR A 193 4.93 27.47 -15.14
N PRO A 194 6.26 27.58 -15.25
CA PRO A 194 7.16 27.06 -14.21
C PRO A 194 6.81 27.67 -12.85
N LEU A 195 7.05 26.92 -11.77
CA LEU A 195 7.04 27.51 -10.44
C LEU A 195 8.22 28.46 -10.34
N ALA A 196 7.94 29.75 -9.99
CA ALA A 196 8.98 30.79 -9.92
C ALA A 196 10.04 30.46 -8.85
N GLY A 197 11.29 30.82 -9.11
CA GLY A 197 12.39 30.94 -8.17
C GLY A 197 13.35 29.75 -7.99
N PRO A 198 12.95 28.48 -7.77
CA PRO A 198 13.91 27.43 -7.46
C PRO A 198 14.48 26.72 -8.68
N ALA A 199 15.40 25.80 -8.38
CA ALA A 199 15.99 24.93 -9.37
C ALA A 199 14.93 24.08 -10.11
N ASP A 200 15.17 23.82 -11.39
CA ASP A 200 14.26 23.10 -12.28
C ASP A 200 13.91 21.67 -11.79
N ASP A 201 14.63 21.14 -10.80
CA ASP A 201 14.50 19.79 -10.24
C ASP A 201 13.77 19.74 -8.88
N GLU A 202 13.13 20.83 -8.45
CA GLU A 202 12.42 20.89 -7.16
C GLU A 202 10.95 20.48 -7.27
N TYR A 203 10.53 19.56 -6.42
CA TYR A 203 9.16 19.04 -6.33
C TYR A 203 8.39 19.75 -5.22
N VAL A 204 7.18 20.24 -5.49
CA VAL A 204 6.26 20.67 -4.44
C VAL A 204 5.53 19.44 -3.89
N LEU A 205 5.69 19.19 -2.60
CA LEU A 205 5.06 18.09 -1.88
C LEU A 205 3.77 18.51 -1.19
N LEU A 206 3.83 19.62 -0.43
CA LEU A 206 2.72 20.15 0.34
C LEU A 206 2.69 21.68 0.26
N ALA A 207 1.52 22.25 0.47
CA ALA A 207 1.36 23.68 0.62
C ALA A 207 0.46 24.01 1.81
N ALA A 208 0.69 25.16 2.44
CA ALA A 208 -0.25 25.87 3.30
C ALA A 208 -0.74 27.10 2.52
N PRO A 209 -1.81 26.99 1.71
CA PRO A 209 -2.21 28.03 0.75
C PRO A 209 -2.46 29.39 1.36
N ARG A 210 -3.06 29.41 2.56
CA ARG A 210 -3.36 30.63 3.31
C ARG A 210 -2.11 31.36 3.80
N ALA A 211 -1.11 30.60 4.22
CA ALA A 211 0.15 31.14 4.74
C ALA A 211 1.20 31.39 3.64
N GLY A 212 0.97 30.90 2.42
CA GLY A 212 1.91 30.98 1.33
C GLY A 212 3.14 30.07 1.46
N VAL A 213 3.15 29.11 2.41
CA VAL A 213 4.30 28.25 2.67
C VAL A 213 4.23 26.98 1.85
N LEU A 214 5.35 26.64 1.21
CA LEU A 214 5.54 25.39 0.46
C LEU A 214 6.56 24.49 1.16
N LEU A 215 6.23 23.20 1.24
CA LEU A 215 7.20 22.14 1.49
C LEU A 215 7.61 21.53 0.15
N THR A 216 8.90 21.47 -0.09
CA THR A 216 9.47 20.96 -1.34
C THR A 216 10.43 19.82 -1.09
N ALA A 217 10.82 19.13 -2.15
CA ALA A 217 11.90 18.14 -2.13
C ALA A 217 12.77 18.29 -3.36
N VAL A 218 14.06 18.11 -3.18
CA VAL A 218 15.06 18.09 -4.26
C VAL A 218 15.95 16.86 -4.09
N LEU A 219 16.32 16.23 -5.20
CA LEU A 219 17.25 15.09 -5.19
C LEU A 219 18.69 15.63 -5.19
N ARG A 220 19.46 15.35 -4.13
CA ARG A 220 20.89 15.69 -4.00
C ARG A 220 21.65 14.47 -3.55
N GLU A 221 22.72 14.13 -4.26
CA GLU A 221 23.61 13.02 -3.90
C GLU A 221 22.88 11.68 -3.68
N GLY A 222 21.84 11.43 -4.45
CA GLY A 222 21.03 10.19 -4.38
C GLY A 222 19.98 10.15 -3.26
N ALA A 223 19.82 11.23 -2.48
CA ALA A 223 18.82 11.35 -1.43
C ALA A 223 17.92 12.58 -1.66
N TYR A 224 16.63 12.45 -1.30
CA TYR A 224 15.73 13.59 -1.29
C TYR A 224 15.97 14.45 -0.04
N ARG A 225 16.17 15.76 -0.24
CA ARG A 225 16.23 16.75 0.82
C ARG A 225 14.97 17.61 0.82
N LEU A 226 14.35 17.72 1.98
CA LEU A 226 13.19 18.57 2.18
C LEU A 226 13.60 20.04 2.28
N GLY A 227 12.84 20.88 1.60
CA GLY A 227 13.01 22.31 1.60
C GLY A 227 11.73 23.03 2.04
N VAL A 228 11.88 24.22 2.56
CA VAL A 228 10.78 25.12 2.96
C VAL A 228 11.00 26.47 2.31
N ARG A 229 9.96 26.99 1.67
CA ARG A 229 10.01 28.31 1.03
C ARG A 229 8.66 29.01 1.10
N ASP A 230 8.68 30.33 0.93
CA ASP A 230 7.49 31.10 0.63
C ASP A 230 7.11 30.91 -0.85
N ARG A 231 5.81 30.80 -1.13
CA ARG A 231 5.26 30.63 -2.49
C ARG A 231 5.59 31.79 -3.41
N ASP A 232 5.58 33.00 -2.88
CA ASP A 232 5.71 34.26 -3.63
C ASP A 232 7.12 34.85 -3.52
N ASP A 233 8.07 34.14 -2.88
CA ASP A 233 9.48 34.52 -2.79
C ASP A 233 10.31 33.83 -3.88
N ASP A 234 11.08 34.63 -4.65
CA ASP A 234 12.02 34.13 -5.65
C ASP A 234 13.40 33.74 -5.06
N GLY A 235 13.56 33.87 -3.73
CA GLY A 235 14.78 33.52 -3.02
C GLY A 235 15.06 32.01 -3.01
N PRO A 236 16.25 31.60 -2.52
CA PRO A 236 16.62 30.20 -2.45
C PRO A 236 15.79 29.43 -1.42
N THR A 237 15.46 28.20 -1.74
CA THR A 237 14.78 27.28 -0.81
C THR A 237 15.65 27.01 0.41
N ARG A 238 15.10 27.21 1.59
CA ARG A 238 15.76 26.85 2.87
C ARG A 238 15.63 25.35 3.12
N HIS A 239 16.72 24.68 3.43
CA HIS A 239 16.77 23.27 3.79
C HIS A 239 17.07 23.11 5.29
N PRO A 240 16.05 23.03 6.17
CA PRO A 240 16.28 22.92 7.61
C PRO A 240 17.09 21.67 7.93
N GLU A 241 18.09 21.81 8.79
CA GLU A 241 19.05 20.74 9.05
C GLU A 241 18.41 19.60 9.83
N ARG A 242 17.68 19.90 10.91
CA ARG A 242 17.03 18.90 11.75
C ARG A 242 15.87 18.21 11.04
N LEU A 243 15.15 18.93 10.16
CA LEU A 243 14.12 18.33 9.31
C LEU A 243 14.70 17.24 8.39
N ASN A 244 15.95 17.39 7.97
CA ASN A 244 16.64 16.46 7.08
C ASN A 244 17.55 15.46 7.81
N ALA A 245 17.56 15.45 9.15
CA ALA A 245 18.43 14.60 9.97
C ALA A 245 17.68 13.42 10.63
N PHE A 246 16.41 13.20 10.34
CA PHE A 246 15.69 12.05 10.91
C PHE A 246 16.24 10.72 10.42
N GLU A 247 16.48 9.82 11.35
CA GLU A 247 16.77 8.43 11.02
C GLU A 247 15.50 7.69 10.59
N GLY A 248 15.56 6.98 9.47
CA GLY A 248 14.46 6.21 8.89
C GLY A 248 13.85 6.87 7.64
N GLU A 249 12.78 6.27 7.16
CA GLU A 249 12.03 6.80 6.00
C GLU A 249 11.08 7.91 6.45
N VAL A 250 11.28 9.12 5.96
CA VAL A 250 10.45 10.28 6.29
C VAL A 250 9.41 10.51 5.22
N THR A 251 8.15 10.54 5.62
CA THR A 251 7.02 10.89 4.74
C THR A 251 6.34 12.14 5.26
N PRO A 252 6.41 13.28 4.55
CA PRO A 252 5.61 14.45 4.85
C PRO A 252 4.11 14.15 4.70
N LEU A 253 3.31 14.49 5.70
CA LEU A 253 1.89 14.18 5.76
C LEU A 253 1.01 15.41 5.49
N ALA A 254 1.20 16.48 6.24
CA ALA A 254 0.41 17.70 6.12
C ALA A 254 1.11 18.90 6.76
N LEU A 255 0.93 20.09 6.15
CA LEU A 255 1.21 21.37 6.77
C LEU A 255 -0.03 21.89 7.50
N ASN A 256 0.17 22.51 8.68
CA ASN A 256 -0.94 23.19 9.33
C ASN A 256 -1.32 24.47 8.55
N PRO A 257 -2.55 25.03 8.74
CA PRO A 257 -3.00 26.19 7.98
C PRO A 257 -2.13 27.45 8.11
N SER A 258 -1.40 27.60 9.23
CA SER A 258 -0.46 28.72 9.42
C SER A 258 0.90 28.51 8.75
N GLY A 259 1.16 27.35 8.14
CA GLY A 259 2.44 27.02 7.52
C GLY A 259 3.60 26.81 8.50
N ARG A 260 3.36 26.91 9.82
CA ARG A 260 4.41 26.83 10.83
C ARG A 260 4.77 25.39 11.20
N ARG A 261 3.78 24.48 11.23
CA ARG A 261 3.99 23.10 11.67
C ARG A 261 3.79 22.11 10.54
N LEU A 262 4.69 21.14 10.48
CA LEU A 262 4.67 20.02 9.53
C LEU A 262 4.46 18.71 10.30
N ALA A 263 3.48 17.93 9.89
CA ALA A 263 3.31 16.56 10.35
C ALA A 263 4.12 15.60 9.47
N LEU A 264 4.88 14.73 10.10
CA LEU A 264 5.73 13.73 9.44
C LEU A 264 5.41 12.33 9.97
N ALA A 265 5.35 11.34 9.10
CA ALA A 265 5.52 9.95 9.50
C ALA A 265 6.99 9.57 9.34
N VAL A 266 7.63 9.18 10.43
CA VAL A 266 9.00 8.68 10.44
C VAL A 266 8.94 7.17 10.65
N ASN A 267 9.22 6.40 9.59
CA ASN A 267 9.19 4.95 9.64
C ASN A 267 10.54 4.41 10.09
N ARG A 268 10.55 3.77 11.25
CA ARG A 268 11.73 3.07 11.79
C ARG A 268 11.40 1.60 11.92
N ARG A 269 12.12 0.77 11.19
CA ARG A 269 11.88 -0.68 11.16
C ARG A 269 10.42 -1.03 10.85
N THR A 270 9.69 -1.69 11.75
CA THR A 270 8.29 -2.10 11.54
C THR A 270 7.26 -1.02 11.87
N ARG A 271 7.63 0.11 12.49
CA ARG A 271 6.71 1.09 13.09
C ARG A 271 6.83 2.46 12.48
N SER A 272 5.72 3.21 12.50
CA SER A 272 5.69 4.63 12.18
C SER A 272 5.59 5.47 13.45
N HIS A 273 6.32 6.57 13.48
CA HIS A 273 6.30 7.59 14.53
C HIS A 273 5.73 8.88 13.93
N LEU A 274 4.75 9.48 14.61
CA LEU A 274 4.24 10.80 14.23
C LEU A 274 5.13 11.87 14.86
N VAL A 275 5.72 12.73 14.02
CA VAL A 275 6.49 13.88 14.47
C VAL A 275 5.80 15.15 14.01
N LEU A 276 5.57 16.09 14.94
CA LEU A 276 5.17 17.45 14.63
C LEU A 276 6.41 18.34 14.65
N HIS A 277 6.81 18.84 13.48
CA HIS A 277 8.02 19.64 13.30
C HIS A 277 7.66 21.12 13.15
N ASP A 278 8.22 21.99 13.99
CA ASP A 278 8.12 23.44 13.87
C ASP A 278 9.16 23.93 12.84
N LEU A 279 8.67 24.49 11.75
CA LEU A 279 9.51 24.89 10.63
C LEU A 279 10.31 26.17 10.90
N ALA A 280 9.88 27.01 11.85
CA ALA A 280 10.59 28.23 12.21
C ALA A 280 11.75 27.94 13.18
N GLU A 281 11.54 27.05 14.13
CA GLU A 281 12.52 26.67 15.16
C GLU A 281 13.40 25.49 14.71
N ASP A 282 13.10 24.87 13.57
CA ASP A 282 13.70 23.61 13.08
C ASP A 282 13.77 22.54 14.19
N ALA A 283 12.63 22.32 14.87
CA ALA A 283 12.54 21.41 15.99
C ALA A 283 11.32 20.50 15.89
N GLY A 284 11.51 19.20 16.10
CA GLY A 284 10.44 18.19 16.05
C GLY A 284 10.14 17.58 17.41
N ALA A 285 8.87 17.32 17.67
CA ALA A 285 8.40 16.58 18.84
C ALA A 285 7.58 15.36 18.39
N GLU A 286 7.87 14.19 18.97
CA GLU A 286 7.11 12.97 18.70
C GLU A 286 5.77 13.00 19.44
N VAL A 287 4.70 12.63 18.75
CA VAL A 287 3.36 12.46 19.34
C VAL A 287 3.14 10.99 19.65
N GLY A 288 2.75 10.70 20.88
CA GLY A 288 2.50 9.34 21.37
C GLY A 288 1.29 8.70 20.70
N LEU A 289 1.51 7.96 19.61
CA LEU A 289 0.53 7.05 19.03
C LEU A 289 0.78 5.63 19.56
N PRO A 290 -0.27 4.77 19.65
CA PRO A 290 -0.02 3.35 19.83
C PRO A 290 0.85 2.81 18.70
N ALA A 291 1.70 1.83 19.06
CA ALA A 291 2.57 1.18 18.08
C ALA A 291 1.79 0.69 16.87
N GLY A 292 2.15 1.18 15.69
CA GLY A 292 1.39 0.93 14.47
C GLY A 292 2.06 1.50 13.23
N THR A 293 1.26 1.66 12.18
CA THR A 293 1.68 2.22 10.90
C THR A 293 0.80 3.42 10.55
N ILE A 294 1.42 4.52 10.18
CA ILE A 294 0.77 5.71 9.64
C ILE A 294 0.78 5.60 8.11
N PHE A 295 -0.39 5.71 7.50
CA PHE A 295 -0.49 5.74 6.04
C PHE A 295 -0.19 7.16 5.51
N PRO A 296 0.34 7.31 4.28
CA PRO A 296 0.73 8.60 3.73
C PRO A 296 -0.48 9.45 3.28
N VAL A 297 -1.51 9.49 4.10
CA VAL A 297 -2.76 10.21 3.86
C VAL A 297 -3.15 10.93 5.14
N ALA A 298 -3.08 12.26 5.10
CA ALA A 298 -3.43 13.11 6.23
C ALA A 298 -3.99 14.46 5.76
N ARG A 299 -4.71 15.13 6.64
CA ARG A 299 -5.20 16.49 6.43
C ARG A 299 -5.09 17.27 7.73
N TRP A 300 -4.50 18.44 7.66
CA TRP A 300 -4.48 19.39 8.76
C TRP A 300 -5.42 20.55 8.44
N GLY A 301 -6.55 20.58 9.10
CA GLY A 301 -7.59 21.62 8.97
C GLY A 301 -7.68 22.50 10.21
N ALA A 302 -8.69 23.36 10.25
CA ALA A 302 -9.00 24.19 11.43
C ALA A 302 -9.36 23.35 12.66
N GLY A 303 -9.95 22.16 12.48
CA GLY A 303 -10.35 21.24 13.54
C GLY A 303 -9.21 20.37 14.10
N GLY A 304 -8.03 20.39 13.52
CA GLY A 304 -6.91 19.54 13.95
C GLY A 304 -6.26 18.76 12.80
N LEU A 305 -5.36 17.86 13.16
CA LEU A 305 -4.69 16.95 12.24
C LEU A 305 -5.42 15.61 12.23
N HIS A 306 -5.96 15.25 11.07
CA HIS A 306 -6.52 13.92 10.82
C HIS A 306 -5.55 13.11 9.97
N LEU A 307 -5.32 11.86 10.34
CA LEU A 307 -4.47 10.92 9.61
C LEU A 307 -5.03 9.50 9.63
N VAL A 308 -4.52 8.64 8.78
CA VAL A 308 -4.87 7.22 8.73
C VAL A 308 -3.83 6.40 9.47
N HIS A 309 -4.27 5.63 10.45
CA HIS A 309 -3.41 4.78 11.28
C HIS A 309 -3.99 3.37 11.42
N SER A 310 -3.11 2.38 11.51
CA SER A 310 -3.45 0.98 11.75
C SER A 310 -2.52 0.38 12.80
N THR A 311 -3.05 -0.51 13.62
CA THR A 311 -2.27 -1.39 14.50
C THR A 311 -2.52 -2.85 14.09
N PRO A 312 -1.72 -3.83 14.50
CA PRO A 312 -1.95 -5.22 14.11
C PRO A 312 -3.35 -5.74 14.40
N ASP A 313 -3.97 -5.29 15.48
CA ASP A 313 -5.30 -5.66 15.95
C ASP A 313 -6.42 -4.77 15.41
N ARG A 314 -6.09 -3.65 14.74
CA ARG A 314 -7.08 -2.70 14.19
C ARG A 314 -6.79 -2.35 12.73
N PRO A 315 -7.79 -2.50 11.85
CA PRO A 315 -7.66 -2.11 10.45
C PRO A 315 -7.39 -0.60 10.31
N PRO A 316 -6.93 -0.14 9.12
CA PRO A 316 -6.77 1.28 8.84
C PRO A 316 -8.03 2.07 9.19
N GLY A 317 -7.84 3.16 9.90
CA GLY A 317 -8.91 4.06 10.34
C GLY A 317 -8.41 5.47 10.58
N LEU A 318 -9.33 6.41 10.62
CA LEU A 318 -9.03 7.81 10.89
C LEU A 318 -8.70 7.99 12.38
N VAL A 319 -7.70 8.82 12.63
CA VAL A 319 -7.27 9.26 13.95
C VAL A 319 -7.24 10.78 13.94
N ASP A 320 -7.83 11.39 14.95
CA ASP A 320 -7.77 12.83 15.20
C ASP A 320 -6.67 13.15 16.22
N ILE A 321 -5.83 14.11 15.88
CA ILE A 321 -4.76 14.63 16.73
C ILE A 321 -5.11 16.06 17.11
N ALA A 322 -5.78 16.22 18.25
CA ALA A 322 -6.07 17.52 18.84
C ALA A 322 -4.97 17.90 19.84
N GLY A 323 -4.04 18.73 19.42
CA GLY A 323 -2.85 19.04 20.21
C GLY A 323 -1.95 17.82 20.36
N CYS A 324 -1.82 17.29 21.60
CA CYS A 324 -1.12 16.03 21.89
C CYS A 324 -2.07 14.87 22.24
N SER A 325 -3.39 15.09 22.14
CA SER A 325 -4.40 14.08 22.44
C SER A 325 -4.78 13.30 21.18
N VAL A 326 -4.95 12.00 21.32
CA VAL A 326 -5.30 11.08 20.22
C VAL A 326 -6.70 10.55 20.46
N SER A 327 -7.63 10.90 19.59
CA SER A 327 -8.99 10.33 19.57
C SER A 327 -9.11 9.26 18.49
N ARG A 328 -9.73 8.14 18.82
CA ARG A 328 -9.92 7.00 17.91
C ARG A 328 -11.38 6.57 17.90
N PRO A 329 -11.89 6.13 16.76
CA PRO A 329 -13.16 5.44 16.73
C PRO A 329 -13.12 4.20 17.63
N THR A 330 -14.19 3.96 18.38
CA THR A 330 -14.38 2.72 19.16
C THR A 330 -14.67 1.57 18.19
N GLY A 331 -14.02 0.43 18.41
CA GLY A 331 -14.22 -0.79 17.63
C GLY A 331 -13.63 -1.96 18.39
N GLU A 332 -14.03 -3.18 18.07
CA GLU A 332 -13.45 -4.36 18.68
C GLU A 332 -12.08 -4.68 18.07
N ASP A 333 -11.18 -5.12 18.95
CA ASP A 333 -9.80 -5.40 18.60
C ASP A 333 -9.67 -6.81 18.02
N GLY A 334 -8.84 -6.93 16.98
CA GLY A 334 -8.43 -8.22 16.42
C GLY A 334 -7.37 -8.92 17.29
N ALA A 335 -6.71 -9.95 16.74
CA ALA A 335 -5.60 -10.61 17.40
C ALA A 335 -4.41 -9.66 17.52
N PRO A 336 -3.83 -9.50 18.73
CA PRO A 336 -2.66 -8.66 18.93
C PRO A 336 -1.40 -9.31 18.33
N ALA A 337 -0.41 -8.48 18.03
CA ALA A 337 0.90 -8.91 17.59
C ALA A 337 2.01 -8.29 18.44
N ARG A 338 3.20 -8.84 18.33
CA ARG A 338 4.43 -8.33 18.92
C ARG A 338 5.58 -8.40 17.93
N VAL A 339 6.59 -7.58 18.12
CA VAL A 339 7.84 -7.66 17.35
C VAL A 339 8.82 -8.50 18.13
N LEU A 340 9.34 -9.55 17.53
CA LEU A 340 10.38 -10.41 18.09
C LEU A 340 11.59 -10.41 17.16
N THR A 341 12.74 -10.73 17.74
CA THR A 341 14.02 -10.87 17.02
C THR A 341 14.36 -12.35 16.90
N TYR A 342 14.75 -12.77 15.70
CA TYR A 342 15.19 -14.12 15.39
C TYR A 342 16.60 -14.14 14.83
N PRO A 343 17.33 -15.27 14.92
CA PRO A 343 18.60 -15.43 14.23
C PRO A 343 18.40 -15.33 12.71
N GLY A 344 19.15 -14.45 12.06
CA GLY A 344 19.39 -14.45 10.63
C GLY A 344 20.79 -14.97 10.33
N ALA A 345 21.16 -15.12 9.06
CA ALA A 345 22.46 -15.68 8.67
C ALA A 345 23.65 -14.71 8.90
N ALA A 346 23.38 -13.40 8.88
CA ALA A 346 24.40 -12.37 9.10
C ALA A 346 24.09 -11.45 10.29
N GLY A 347 23.23 -11.88 11.19
CA GLY A 347 22.82 -11.10 12.36
C GLY A 347 21.31 -11.26 12.62
N PRO A 348 20.80 -10.60 13.67
CA PRO A 348 19.40 -10.73 14.04
C PRO A 348 18.47 -10.05 13.02
N ILE A 349 17.32 -10.67 12.78
CA ILE A 349 16.22 -10.12 11.97
C ILE A 349 14.98 -9.94 12.82
N GLU A 350 14.22 -8.88 12.60
CA GLU A 350 12.94 -8.66 13.25
C GLU A 350 11.82 -9.38 12.51
N ALA A 351 10.83 -9.83 13.28
CA ALA A 351 9.59 -10.37 12.74
C ALA A 351 8.39 -9.87 13.53
N ILE A 352 7.27 -9.64 12.84
CA ILE A 352 5.97 -9.41 13.47
C ILE A 352 5.36 -10.77 13.75
N VAL A 353 4.91 -10.99 14.99
CA VAL A 353 4.48 -12.31 15.46
C VAL A 353 3.08 -12.23 16.04
N TYR A 354 2.17 -13.05 15.51
CA TYR A 354 0.85 -13.31 16.06
C TYR A 354 0.84 -14.67 16.74
N GLY A 355 0.25 -14.75 17.93
CA GLY A 355 0.26 -15.96 18.75
C GLY A 355 1.64 -16.30 19.31
N ASP A 356 1.82 -17.55 19.72
CA ASP A 356 3.11 -18.05 20.23
C ASP A 356 3.66 -19.18 19.34
N PRO A 357 4.72 -18.96 18.56
CA PRO A 357 5.29 -19.96 17.67
C PRO A 357 5.86 -21.20 18.38
N ALA A 358 6.24 -21.07 19.66
CA ALA A 358 6.80 -22.19 20.42
C ALA A 358 5.72 -23.21 20.85
N THR A 359 4.55 -22.71 21.24
CA THR A 359 3.46 -23.53 21.80
C THR A 359 2.33 -23.83 20.83
N SER A 360 2.12 -22.98 19.81
CA SER A 360 1.07 -23.19 18.79
C SER A 360 1.31 -24.47 18.00
N ARG A 361 0.23 -25.23 17.74
CA ARG A 361 0.32 -26.46 16.95
C ARG A 361 0.89 -26.20 15.55
N GLN A 362 0.46 -25.12 14.91
CA GLN A 362 0.86 -24.75 13.56
C GLN A 362 1.47 -23.35 13.54
N VAL A 363 2.52 -23.17 12.72
CA VAL A 363 3.22 -21.89 12.54
C VAL A 363 3.37 -21.62 11.05
N ALA A 364 2.94 -20.45 10.61
CA ALA A 364 3.16 -19.93 9.27
C ALA A 364 4.23 -18.84 9.27
N VAL A 365 5.26 -19.01 8.46
CA VAL A 365 6.24 -17.95 8.16
C VAL A 365 5.75 -17.22 6.91
N ALA A 366 5.48 -15.92 7.03
CA ALA A 366 4.90 -15.10 5.98
C ALA A 366 5.94 -14.15 5.39
N LEU A 367 6.14 -14.22 4.06
CA LEU A 367 7.15 -13.45 3.33
C LEU A 367 6.49 -12.36 2.50
N HIS A 368 6.97 -11.10 2.67
CA HIS A 368 6.48 -9.95 1.92
C HIS A 368 6.96 -9.95 0.46
N GLY A 369 6.25 -9.23 -0.40
CA GLY A 369 6.66 -8.95 -1.77
C GLY A 369 7.79 -7.91 -1.87
N GLY A 370 7.99 -7.36 -3.03
CA GLY A 370 9.01 -6.34 -3.27
C GLY A 370 10.04 -6.77 -4.33
N PRO A 371 11.35 -6.97 -3.99
CA PRO A 371 11.96 -7.27 -2.68
C PRO A 371 12.12 -6.08 -1.73
N GLU A 372 12.29 -4.85 -2.22
CA GLU A 372 12.39 -3.64 -1.41
C GLU A 372 11.00 -3.27 -0.83
N SER A 373 10.62 -3.96 0.22
CA SER A 373 9.40 -3.76 1.00
C SER A 373 9.67 -4.17 2.45
N ALA A 374 8.67 -4.13 3.31
CA ALA A 374 8.75 -4.68 4.66
C ALA A 374 7.36 -4.97 5.20
N TRP A 375 7.24 -5.97 6.04
CA TRP A 375 6.09 -6.08 6.91
C TRP A 375 6.07 -4.89 7.89
N ARG A 376 4.96 -4.18 7.91
CA ARG A 376 4.73 -3.06 8.84
C ARG A 376 3.85 -3.53 9.99
N PHE A 377 4.02 -2.90 11.16
CA PHE A 377 3.23 -3.22 12.36
C PHE A 377 1.81 -2.66 12.20
N ALA A 378 1.03 -3.30 11.32
CA ALA A 378 -0.30 -2.90 10.90
C ALA A 378 -1.21 -4.12 10.83
N HIS A 379 -2.51 -3.88 10.69
CA HIS A 379 -3.49 -4.93 10.47
C HIS A 379 -3.28 -5.62 9.12
N ASP A 380 -3.20 -6.93 9.15
CA ASP A 380 -3.17 -7.77 7.95
C ASP A 380 -4.35 -8.77 8.01
N PRO A 381 -5.25 -8.77 7.00
CA PRO A 381 -6.43 -9.63 7.00
C PRO A 381 -6.11 -11.13 7.00
N LEU A 382 -5.01 -11.55 6.34
CA LEU A 382 -4.58 -12.95 6.34
C LEU A 382 -4.06 -13.36 7.72
N PHE A 383 -3.22 -12.52 8.34
CA PHE A 383 -2.66 -12.82 9.65
C PHE A 383 -3.73 -12.88 10.73
N GLN A 384 -4.74 -12.01 10.65
CA GLN A 384 -5.91 -12.06 11.52
C GLN A 384 -6.69 -13.36 11.35
N ARG A 385 -6.92 -13.81 10.10
CA ARG A 385 -7.62 -15.08 9.83
C ARG A 385 -6.83 -16.30 10.29
N LEU A 386 -5.52 -16.34 10.04
CA LEU A 386 -4.62 -17.40 10.51
C LEU A 386 -4.61 -17.46 12.03
N SER A 387 -4.46 -16.31 12.71
CA SER A 387 -4.46 -16.23 14.16
C SER A 387 -5.78 -16.73 14.79
N ARG A 388 -6.93 -16.29 14.25
CA ARG A 388 -8.26 -16.80 14.67
C ARG A 388 -8.44 -18.28 14.40
N ALA A 389 -7.73 -18.82 13.43
CA ALA A 389 -7.71 -20.23 13.09
C ALA A 389 -6.74 -21.05 13.98
N GLY A 390 -6.07 -20.44 14.97
CA GLY A 390 -5.12 -21.07 15.88
C GLY A 390 -3.73 -21.29 15.28
N VAL A 391 -3.42 -20.64 14.15
CA VAL A 391 -2.10 -20.66 13.51
C VAL A 391 -1.29 -19.46 13.99
N ALA A 392 -0.14 -19.68 14.61
CA ALA A 392 0.80 -18.58 14.88
C ALA A 392 1.44 -18.11 13.57
N VAL A 393 1.63 -16.79 13.44
CA VAL A 393 2.26 -16.20 12.25
C VAL A 393 3.58 -15.56 12.66
N VAL A 394 4.62 -15.80 11.87
CA VAL A 394 5.92 -15.14 11.97
C VAL A 394 6.18 -14.46 10.64
N ALA A 395 6.15 -13.13 10.61
CA ALA A 395 6.35 -12.31 9.43
C ALA A 395 7.71 -11.58 9.52
N PRO A 396 8.82 -12.19 9.03
CA PRO A 396 10.16 -11.63 9.14
C PRO A 396 10.38 -10.51 8.14
N ASN A 397 11.26 -9.57 8.53
CA ASN A 397 11.89 -8.61 7.65
C ASN A 397 13.36 -9.01 7.43
N GLN A 398 13.55 -9.99 6.54
CA GLN A 398 14.86 -10.51 6.12
C GLN A 398 15.65 -9.45 5.36
N ARG A 399 16.94 -9.67 5.13
CA ARG A 399 17.76 -8.79 4.27
C ARG A 399 17.08 -8.54 2.93
N GLY A 400 17.18 -7.29 2.44
CA GLY A 400 16.39 -6.75 1.33
C GLY A 400 15.21 -5.90 1.81
N SER A 401 14.77 -6.06 3.06
CA SER A 401 13.65 -5.27 3.61
C SER A 401 14.03 -3.82 3.86
N THR A 402 13.08 -2.90 3.63
CA THR A 402 13.24 -1.47 3.91
C THR A 402 13.05 -1.15 5.39
N GLY A 403 13.55 0.04 5.82
CA GLY A 403 13.40 0.53 7.19
C GLY A 403 14.49 0.04 8.18
N TYR A 404 15.51 -0.70 7.72
CA TYR A 404 16.61 -1.26 8.52
C TYR A 404 17.98 -0.70 8.12
N GLY A 405 18.00 0.38 7.35
CA GLY A 405 19.20 1.00 6.80
C GLY A 405 19.64 0.39 5.46
N ASP A 406 20.55 1.11 4.78
CA ASP A 406 20.93 0.79 3.40
C ASP A 406 21.68 -0.55 3.32
N ALA A 407 22.57 -0.86 4.27
CA ALA A 407 23.30 -2.12 4.28
C ALA A 407 22.37 -3.36 4.33
N HIS A 408 21.27 -3.27 5.06
CA HIS A 408 20.27 -4.34 5.13
C HIS A 408 19.45 -4.42 3.85
N ARG A 409 18.99 -3.28 3.33
CA ARG A 409 18.22 -3.19 2.09
C ARG A 409 19.02 -3.67 0.89
N ASP A 410 20.26 -3.17 0.75
CA ASP A 410 21.09 -3.41 -0.44
C ASP A 410 21.82 -4.76 -0.42
N ALA A 411 21.73 -5.51 0.68
CA ALA A 411 22.36 -6.83 0.83
C ALA A 411 21.96 -7.85 -0.25
N ILE A 412 20.78 -7.68 -0.86
CA ILE A 412 20.27 -8.57 -1.94
C ILE A 412 20.54 -8.03 -3.34
N ARG A 413 21.22 -6.90 -3.47
CA ARG A 413 21.56 -6.33 -4.77
C ARG A 413 22.46 -7.29 -5.52
N ASP A 414 22.16 -7.60 -6.77
CA ASP A 414 22.79 -8.63 -7.59
C ASP A 414 22.78 -10.06 -6.99
N ALA A 415 21.92 -10.30 -5.96
CA ALA A 415 21.95 -11.54 -5.18
C ALA A 415 20.57 -11.98 -4.69
N TRP A 416 19.53 -11.84 -5.53
CA TRP A 416 18.16 -12.27 -5.19
C TRP A 416 18.07 -13.75 -4.88
N GLY A 417 17.53 -14.13 -3.72
CA GLY A 417 17.47 -15.52 -3.25
C GLY A 417 18.80 -16.03 -2.72
N GLY A 418 19.70 -15.14 -2.30
CA GLY A 418 20.96 -15.44 -1.61
C GLY A 418 20.92 -15.07 -0.14
N PRO A 419 21.25 -13.82 0.23
CA PRO A 419 21.27 -13.38 1.63
C PRO A 419 19.91 -13.48 2.35
N ASP A 420 18.82 -13.14 1.69
CA ASP A 420 17.45 -13.25 2.17
C ASP A 420 17.01 -14.70 2.37
N LEU A 421 17.37 -15.60 1.44
CA LEU A 421 17.15 -17.04 1.59
C LEU A 421 17.94 -17.60 2.78
N ALA A 422 19.19 -17.18 2.93
CA ALA A 422 20.02 -17.61 4.05
C ALA A 422 19.40 -17.20 5.41
N ASP A 423 18.85 -15.99 5.52
CA ASP A 423 18.14 -15.52 6.71
C ASP A 423 16.87 -16.35 6.97
N LEU A 424 16.10 -16.63 5.94
CA LEU A 424 14.91 -17.46 6.05
C LEU A 424 15.22 -18.90 6.51
N LEU A 425 16.29 -19.50 6.01
CA LEU A 425 16.74 -20.82 6.43
C LEU A 425 17.25 -20.81 7.89
N ALA A 426 17.91 -19.74 8.33
CA ALA A 426 18.31 -19.57 9.73
C ALA A 426 17.09 -19.44 10.65
N LEU A 427 16.09 -18.64 10.27
CA LEU A 427 14.81 -18.53 10.96
C LEU A 427 14.08 -19.89 11.05
N GLY A 428 14.01 -20.62 9.94
CA GLY A 428 13.38 -21.95 9.90
C GLY A 428 14.01 -22.92 10.89
N ARG A 429 15.35 -22.96 10.97
CA ARG A 429 16.08 -23.78 11.96
C ARG A 429 15.80 -23.32 13.39
N ALA A 430 15.79 -22.00 13.65
CA ALA A 430 15.51 -21.47 14.98
C ALA A 430 14.09 -21.81 15.45
N LEU A 431 13.10 -21.68 14.56
CA LEU A 431 11.73 -22.07 14.86
C LEU A 431 11.61 -23.58 15.13
N ALA A 432 12.28 -24.43 14.34
CA ALA A 432 12.26 -25.88 14.56
C ALA A 432 12.88 -26.25 15.91
N ALA A 433 13.98 -25.62 16.29
CA ALA A 433 14.67 -25.87 17.59
C ALA A 433 13.86 -25.37 18.80
N ALA A 434 13.10 -24.28 18.67
CA ALA A 434 12.30 -23.72 19.76
C ALA A 434 10.97 -24.46 20.01
N ARG A 435 10.56 -25.38 19.13
CA ARG A 435 9.29 -26.09 19.20
C ARG A 435 9.45 -27.44 19.91
N ARG A 436 8.34 -27.96 20.45
CA ARG A 436 8.36 -29.28 21.12
C ARG A 436 8.76 -30.36 20.11
N PRO A 437 9.50 -31.39 20.55
CA PRO A 437 9.77 -32.57 19.73
C PRO A 437 8.48 -33.16 19.15
N GLY A 438 8.48 -33.45 17.85
CA GLY A 438 7.29 -33.96 17.15
C GLY A 438 6.27 -32.91 16.72
N ALA A 439 6.46 -31.62 17.04
CA ALA A 439 5.61 -30.57 16.51
C ALA A 439 5.71 -30.48 14.97
N PRO A 440 4.61 -30.19 14.24
CA PRO A 440 4.65 -30.03 12.80
C PRO A 440 5.64 -28.94 12.40
N ARG A 441 6.40 -29.17 11.32
CA ARG A 441 7.32 -28.15 10.77
C ARG A 441 6.56 -26.88 10.38
N PRO A 442 7.19 -25.70 10.45
CA PRO A 442 6.58 -24.46 9.99
C PRO A 442 6.13 -24.55 8.53
N MET A 443 5.12 -23.78 8.20
CA MET A 443 4.58 -23.60 6.83
C MET A 443 5.11 -22.29 6.25
N LEU A 444 5.11 -22.16 4.93
CA LEU A 444 5.45 -20.93 4.24
C LEU A 444 4.22 -20.32 3.59
N TYR A 445 4.15 -19.01 3.70
CA TYR A 445 3.28 -18.16 2.88
C TYR A 445 4.13 -17.09 2.21
N GLY A 446 3.82 -16.73 0.97
CA GLY A 446 4.48 -15.61 0.30
C GLY A 446 3.68 -15.11 -0.89
N ALA A 447 3.84 -13.81 -1.19
CA ALA A 447 3.25 -13.19 -2.37
C ALA A 447 4.33 -12.50 -3.21
N SER A 448 4.20 -12.55 -4.55
CA SER A 448 5.14 -11.89 -5.45
C SER A 448 6.58 -12.36 -5.20
N TYR A 449 7.51 -11.45 -4.88
CA TYR A 449 8.87 -11.81 -4.48
C TYR A 449 8.90 -12.79 -3.30
N GLY A 450 8.05 -12.59 -2.29
CA GLY A 450 7.93 -13.52 -1.16
C GLY A 450 7.47 -14.92 -1.57
N ALA A 451 6.65 -15.04 -2.62
CA ALA A 451 6.26 -16.33 -3.18
C ALA A 451 7.45 -17.04 -3.85
N TYR A 452 8.25 -16.31 -4.59
CA TYR A 452 9.49 -16.79 -5.18
C TYR A 452 10.47 -17.26 -4.10
N LEU A 453 10.69 -16.45 -3.06
CA LEU A 453 11.58 -16.78 -1.94
C LEU A 453 11.09 -18.00 -1.14
N ALA A 454 9.77 -18.14 -0.92
CA ALA A 454 9.18 -19.33 -0.29
C ALA A 454 9.48 -20.60 -1.08
N LEU A 455 9.35 -20.56 -2.41
CA LEU A 455 9.64 -21.69 -3.28
C LEU A 455 11.14 -22.02 -3.30
N LEU A 456 12.03 -21.02 -3.30
CA LEU A 456 13.46 -21.25 -3.15
C LEU A 456 13.79 -21.92 -1.81
N ALA A 457 13.15 -21.51 -0.70
CA ALA A 457 13.35 -22.12 0.60
C ALA A 457 12.89 -23.59 0.64
N CYS A 458 11.75 -23.91 0.00
CA CYS A 458 11.30 -25.29 -0.17
C CYS A 458 12.27 -26.13 -1.00
N ALA A 459 12.86 -25.56 -2.05
CA ALA A 459 13.83 -26.26 -2.90
C ALA A 459 15.19 -26.45 -2.22
N ALA A 460 15.62 -25.46 -1.40
CA ALA A 460 16.89 -25.51 -0.69
C ALA A 460 16.86 -26.49 0.50
N ARG A 461 15.78 -26.48 1.29
CA ARG A 461 15.64 -27.26 2.53
C ARG A 461 14.18 -27.73 2.74
N ALA A 462 13.75 -28.73 1.96
CA ALA A 462 12.42 -29.33 2.08
C ALA A 462 12.12 -29.92 3.47
N ASP A 463 13.16 -30.29 4.20
CA ASP A 463 13.07 -30.84 5.56
C ASP A 463 12.67 -29.79 6.63
N LEU A 464 12.77 -28.51 6.36
CA LEU A 464 12.38 -27.44 7.27
C LEU A 464 10.89 -27.05 7.18
N TRP A 465 10.23 -27.34 6.05
CA TRP A 465 8.91 -26.81 5.76
C TRP A 465 7.88 -27.91 5.54
N SER A 466 6.69 -27.78 6.15
CA SER A 466 5.63 -28.77 5.99
C SER A 466 4.82 -28.57 4.72
N ARG A 467 4.58 -27.32 4.31
CA ARG A 467 3.84 -26.93 3.10
C ARG A 467 4.09 -25.48 2.74
N ALA A 468 3.69 -25.07 1.53
CA ALA A 468 3.76 -23.68 1.11
C ALA A 468 2.50 -23.24 0.36
N ALA A 469 1.99 -22.05 0.65
CA ALA A 469 0.97 -21.35 -0.12
C ALA A 469 1.59 -20.09 -0.74
N VAL A 470 1.57 -19.97 -2.06
CA VAL A 470 2.22 -18.89 -2.78
C VAL A 470 1.24 -18.18 -3.71
N VAL A 471 1.33 -16.84 -3.73
CA VAL A 471 0.48 -15.99 -4.55
C VAL A 471 1.34 -15.23 -5.56
N ALA A 472 0.99 -15.32 -6.84
CA ALA A 472 1.68 -14.66 -7.95
C ALA A 472 3.22 -14.90 -7.97
N PRO A 473 3.72 -16.14 -7.93
CA PRO A 473 5.15 -16.41 -8.05
C PRO A 473 5.66 -16.15 -9.47
N PHE A 474 6.93 -15.76 -9.58
CA PHE A 474 7.65 -15.73 -10.86
C PHE A 474 8.72 -16.83 -10.91
N LEU A 475 9.17 -17.20 -12.12
CA LEU A 475 10.05 -18.36 -12.34
C LEU A 475 11.52 -18.10 -11.98
N SER A 476 12.01 -16.94 -12.35
CA SER A 476 13.37 -16.44 -12.09
C SER A 476 13.43 -14.95 -12.42
N GLY A 477 14.42 -14.23 -11.91
CA GLY A 477 14.64 -12.83 -12.26
C GLY A 477 14.83 -12.63 -13.77
N ARG A 478 15.55 -13.51 -14.46
CA ARG A 478 15.72 -13.47 -15.93
C ARG A 478 14.41 -13.66 -16.69
N ALA A 479 13.56 -14.60 -16.24
CA ALA A 479 12.26 -14.82 -16.87
C ALA A 479 11.35 -13.62 -16.63
N LEU A 480 11.34 -13.05 -15.41
CA LEU A 480 10.56 -11.85 -15.08
C LEU A 480 11.05 -10.61 -15.85
N TYR A 481 12.37 -10.46 -16.05
CA TYR A 481 12.92 -9.39 -16.88
C TYR A 481 12.44 -9.45 -18.32
N ARG A 482 12.42 -10.65 -18.92
CA ARG A 482 11.97 -10.88 -20.29
C ARG A 482 10.46 -10.64 -20.46
N ASP A 483 9.67 -11.16 -19.52
CA ASP A 483 8.22 -11.29 -19.65
C ASP A 483 7.45 -10.14 -18.97
N GLY A 484 8.11 -9.38 -18.08
CA GLY A 484 7.51 -8.31 -17.27
C GLY A 484 7.40 -6.95 -17.98
N PRO A 485 6.56 -6.05 -17.46
CA PRO A 485 6.38 -4.70 -18.01
C PRO A 485 7.59 -3.79 -17.74
N PRO A 486 7.70 -2.63 -18.42
CA PRO A 486 8.85 -1.73 -18.28
C PRO A 486 9.21 -1.33 -16.85
N PRO A 487 8.27 -1.01 -15.94
CA PRO A 487 8.62 -0.68 -14.55
C PRO A 487 9.27 -1.83 -13.79
N VAL A 488 8.87 -3.08 -14.08
CA VAL A 488 9.44 -4.28 -13.46
C VAL A 488 10.86 -4.52 -14.00
N ARG A 489 11.08 -4.32 -15.29
CA ARG A 489 12.44 -4.39 -15.88
C ARG A 489 13.37 -3.35 -15.24
N ALA A 490 12.91 -2.10 -15.11
CA ALA A 490 13.70 -1.05 -14.47
C ALA A 490 14.05 -1.37 -13.01
N LEU A 491 13.11 -2.01 -12.27
CA LEU A 491 13.40 -2.51 -10.92
C LEU A 491 14.50 -3.59 -10.91
N LEU A 492 14.40 -4.55 -11.84
CA LEU A 492 15.39 -5.63 -11.97
C LEU A 492 16.77 -5.11 -12.40
N ASP A 493 16.83 -4.12 -13.30
CA ASP A 493 18.09 -3.45 -13.68
C ASP A 493 18.73 -2.74 -12.48
N ARG A 494 17.92 -2.00 -11.71
CA ARG A 494 18.40 -1.26 -10.53
C ARG A 494 18.92 -2.16 -9.42
N LEU A 495 18.31 -3.33 -9.23
CA LEU A 495 18.60 -4.25 -8.14
C LEU A 495 19.42 -5.48 -8.58
N GLY A 496 19.77 -5.59 -9.85
CA GLY A 496 20.49 -6.75 -10.38
C GLY A 496 19.72 -8.07 -10.24
N GLY A 497 18.37 -8.01 -10.24
CA GLY A 497 17.52 -9.16 -9.94
C GLY A 497 17.60 -10.32 -10.96
N HIS A 498 18.23 -10.09 -12.10
CA HIS A 498 18.49 -11.09 -13.15
C HIS A 498 19.91 -11.69 -13.09
N THR A 499 20.71 -11.30 -12.11
CA THR A 499 22.06 -11.86 -11.89
C THR A 499 21.95 -13.27 -11.31
N ASP A 500 22.76 -14.20 -11.82
CA ASP A 500 22.83 -15.56 -11.29
C ASP A 500 23.75 -15.59 -10.06
N ILE A 501 23.40 -16.43 -9.08
CA ILE A 501 24.22 -16.74 -7.92
C ILE A 501 24.91 -18.08 -8.18
N ASP A 502 26.22 -18.13 -7.89
CA ASP A 502 27.03 -19.35 -7.97
C ASP A 502 27.19 -19.95 -6.55
N ASP A 503 26.29 -20.86 -6.19
CA ASP A 503 26.31 -21.65 -4.97
C ASP A 503 25.67 -23.03 -5.17
N ASP A 504 25.61 -23.86 -4.12
CA ASP A 504 25.10 -25.23 -4.14
C ASP A 504 23.64 -25.38 -4.62
N LEU A 505 22.82 -24.33 -4.51
CA LEU A 505 21.46 -24.33 -5.05
C LEU A 505 21.46 -24.09 -6.56
N GLY A 506 22.50 -23.45 -7.08
CA GLY A 506 22.67 -23.09 -8.47
C GLY A 506 21.74 -21.96 -8.92
N PRO A 507 21.48 -21.83 -10.20
CA PRO A 507 20.63 -20.77 -10.74
C PRO A 507 19.27 -20.73 -10.05
N ARG A 508 18.83 -19.53 -9.68
CA ARG A 508 17.53 -19.25 -9.02
C ARG A 508 16.38 -19.37 -10.00
N ASP A 509 16.26 -20.53 -10.65
CA ASP A 509 15.22 -20.84 -11.65
C ASP A 509 14.32 -21.98 -11.14
N LEU A 510 13.07 -21.66 -10.84
CA LEU A 510 12.10 -22.60 -10.28
C LEU A 510 11.75 -23.76 -11.23
N LEU A 511 11.90 -23.59 -12.55
CA LEU A 511 11.71 -24.69 -13.49
C LEU A 511 12.83 -25.73 -13.38
N ARG A 512 14.07 -25.29 -13.13
CA ARG A 512 15.21 -26.18 -12.85
C ARG A 512 15.10 -26.84 -11.49
N LEU A 513 14.62 -26.08 -10.49
CA LEU A 513 14.46 -26.55 -9.12
C LEU A 513 13.20 -27.38 -8.89
N ALA A 514 12.30 -27.53 -9.88
CA ALA A 514 11.01 -28.20 -9.73
C ALA A 514 11.10 -29.63 -9.14
N GLY A 515 12.16 -30.38 -9.45
CA GLY A 515 12.41 -31.71 -8.89
C GLY A 515 12.70 -31.72 -7.38
N ARG A 516 13.13 -30.57 -6.79
CA ARG A 516 13.39 -30.42 -5.36
C ARG A 516 12.15 -29.94 -4.58
N LEU A 517 11.13 -29.40 -5.26
CA LEU A 517 9.89 -28.92 -4.67
C LEU A 517 8.95 -30.09 -4.39
N ARG A 518 9.04 -30.71 -3.22
CA ARG A 518 8.28 -31.92 -2.84
C ARG A 518 7.19 -31.67 -1.79
N SER A 519 7.25 -30.55 -1.04
CA SER A 519 6.24 -30.22 -0.04
C SER A 519 4.88 -29.95 -0.68
N PRO A 520 3.76 -30.21 0.02
CA PRO A 520 2.43 -29.76 -0.39
C PRO A 520 2.43 -28.29 -0.79
N LEU A 521 1.85 -27.95 -1.94
CA LEU A 521 1.97 -26.63 -2.54
C LEU A 521 0.63 -26.14 -3.11
N LEU A 522 0.22 -24.95 -2.68
CA LEU A 522 -0.84 -24.17 -3.29
C LEU A 522 -0.23 -22.99 -4.06
N ILE A 523 -0.53 -22.91 -5.35
CA ILE A 523 -0.19 -21.75 -6.19
C ILE A 523 -1.49 -21.02 -6.52
N VAL A 524 -1.55 -19.71 -6.26
CA VAL A 524 -2.67 -18.84 -6.63
C VAL A 524 -2.16 -17.71 -7.52
N HIS A 525 -2.87 -17.37 -8.61
CA HIS A 525 -2.49 -16.27 -9.49
C HIS A 525 -3.73 -15.61 -10.12
N GLY A 526 -3.73 -14.29 -10.24
CA GLY A 526 -4.72 -13.56 -11.03
C GLY A 526 -4.42 -13.67 -12.54
N ASP A 527 -5.42 -13.95 -13.35
CA ASP A 527 -5.19 -14.12 -14.80
C ASP A 527 -5.00 -12.79 -15.55
N ASP A 528 -5.32 -11.66 -14.90
CA ASP A 528 -5.11 -10.29 -15.40
C ASP A 528 -4.03 -9.53 -14.58
N ASP A 529 -3.00 -10.25 -14.13
CA ASP A 529 -1.88 -9.68 -13.38
C ASP A 529 -0.97 -8.83 -14.29
N PRO A 530 -0.94 -7.48 -14.11
CA PRO A 530 -0.15 -6.59 -14.96
C PRO A 530 1.33 -6.51 -14.56
N ILE A 531 1.74 -7.14 -13.46
CA ILE A 531 3.09 -7.09 -12.89
C ILE A 531 3.85 -8.38 -13.20
N ILE A 532 3.26 -9.52 -12.83
CA ILE A 532 3.81 -10.85 -13.12
C ILE A 532 2.82 -11.60 -14.00
N PRO A 533 3.13 -11.80 -15.29
CA PRO A 533 2.22 -12.52 -16.19
C PRO A 533 1.86 -13.91 -15.65
N VAL A 534 0.58 -14.27 -15.66
CA VAL A 534 0.06 -15.56 -15.15
C VAL A 534 0.75 -16.78 -15.81
N ALA A 535 1.32 -16.58 -16.99
CA ALA A 535 2.13 -17.59 -17.69
C ALA A 535 3.28 -18.15 -16.84
N HIS A 536 3.82 -17.37 -15.88
CA HIS A 536 4.84 -17.87 -14.95
C HIS A 536 4.28 -19.01 -14.08
N SER A 537 3.12 -18.83 -13.48
CA SER A 537 2.47 -19.87 -12.65
C SER A 537 1.99 -21.06 -13.47
N ARG A 538 1.45 -20.84 -14.67
CA ARG A 538 1.03 -21.93 -15.57
C ARG A 538 2.22 -22.81 -15.94
N ARG A 539 3.36 -22.22 -16.31
CA ARG A 539 4.60 -22.95 -16.66
C ARG A 539 5.17 -23.69 -15.44
N LEU A 540 5.18 -23.04 -14.27
CA LEU A 540 5.64 -23.68 -13.03
C LEU A 540 4.76 -24.88 -12.66
N TYR A 541 3.44 -24.71 -12.68
CA TYR A 541 2.50 -25.80 -12.40
C TYR A 541 2.66 -26.97 -13.37
N ALA A 542 2.73 -26.71 -14.67
CA ALA A 542 2.95 -27.75 -15.67
C ALA A 542 4.27 -28.52 -15.42
N ARG A 543 5.35 -27.79 -15.09
CA ARG A 543 6.65 -28.40 -14.80
C ARG A 543 6.62 -29.26 -13.51
N LEU A 544 5.91 -28.78 -12.48
CA LEU A 544 5.73 -29.54 -11.23
C LEU A 544 4.88 -30.79 -11.44
N ARG A 545 3.82 -30.72 -12.24
CA ARG A 545 3.00 -31.90 -12.61
C ARG A 545 3.84 -32.97 -13.31
N LEU A 546 4.76 -32.58 -14.18
CA LEU A 546 5.71 -33.53 -14.83
C LEU A 546 6.70 -34.11 -13.82
N ALA A 547 7.18 -33.33 -12.85
CA ALA A 547 8.16 -33.77 -11.86
C ALA A 547 7.59 -34.64 -10.74
N ARG A 548 6.31 -34.40 -10.36
CA ARG A 548 5.63 -35.07 -9.23
C ARG A 548 4.66 -36.17 -9.66
N GLY A 549 4.26 -36.17 -10.92
CA GLY A 549 3.22 -37.05 -11.47
C GLY A 549 1.85 -36.37 -11.56
N PRO A 550 1.00 -36.87 -12.48
CA PRO A 550 -0.28 -36.23 -12.80
C PRO A 550 -1.35 -36.34 -11.69
N MET A 551 -1.19 -37.24 -10.75
CA MET A 551 -2.16 -37.52 -9.66
C MET A 551 -1.69 -37.00 -8.30
N ASP A 552 -0.68 -36.11 -8.26
CA ASP A 552 -0.25 -35.53 -6.98
C ASP A 552 -1.34 -34.60 -6.39
N ALA A 553 -2.05 -35.12 -5.39
CA ALA A 553 -3.11 -34.39 -4.70
C ALA A 553 -2.59 -33.25 -3.81
N GLU A 554 -1.29 -33.23 -3.52
CA GLU A 554 -0.65 -32.19 -2.70
C GLU A 554 -0.24 -30.95 -3.50
N LEU A 555 -0.37 -30.99 -4.83
CA LEU A 555 -0.12 -29.86 -5.74
C LEU A 555 -1.45 -29.25 -6.21
N THR A 556 -1.76 -28.07 -5.73
CA THR A 556 -2.98 -27.34 -6.10
C THR A 556 -2.62 -26.05 -6.85
N TYR A 557 -3.36 -25.77 -7.92
CA TYR A 557 -3.26 -24.53 -8.68
C TYR A 557 -4.64 -23.87 -8.79
N MET A 558 -4.69 -22.57 -8.54
CA MET A 558 -5.90 -21.74 -8.61
C MET A 558 -5.62 -20.47 -9.41
N GLU A 559 -6.30 -20.30 -10.53
CA GLU A 559 -6.37 -18.99 -11.22
C GLU A 559 -7.58 -18.22 -10.72
N VAL A 560 -7.42 -16.91 -10.56
CA VAL A 560 -8.48 -16.00 -10.15
C VAL A 560 -8.89 -15.17 -11.37
N PRO A 561 -10.06 -15.46 -12.00
CA PRO A 561 -10.49 -14.77 -13.22
C PRO A 561 -10.65 -13.26 -13.04
N GLY A 562 -10.00 -12.44 -13.89
CA GLY A 562 -9.95 -10.99 -13.80
C GLY A 562 -9.26 -10.49 -12.53
N GLY A 563 -8.47 -11.34 -11.86
CA GLY A 563 -7.65 -10.96 -10.71
C GLY A 563 -6.36 -10.29 -11.18
N GLY A 564 -6.01 -9.16 -10.56
CA GLY A 564 -4.74 -8.47 -10.76
C GLY A 564 -3.63 -9.02 -9.87
N HIS A 565 -2.53 -8.26 -9.73
CA HIS A 565 -1.38 -8.66 -8.90
C HIS A 565 -1.69 -8.72 -7.42
N ASP A 566 -2.49 -7.78 -6.93
CA ASP A 566 -2.82 -7.65 -5.51
C ASP A 566 -4.11 -8.40 -5.15
N LEU A 567 -4.02 -9.71 -5.06
CA LEU A 567 -5.14 -10.59 -4.73
C LEU A 567 -5.54 -10.55 -3.24
N GLN A 568 -4.85 -9.78 -2.40
CA GLN A 568 -5.10 -9.77 -0.95
C GLN A 568 -6.06 -8.67 -0.51
N HIS A 569 -6.43 -7.74 -1.38
CA HIS A 569 -7.16 -6.52 -1.04
C HIS A 569 -8.48 -6.28 -1.82
N GLY A 570 -8.93 -7.17 -2.72
CA GLY A 570 -10.16 -7.03 -3.53
C GLY A 570 -11.37 -7.86 -3.08
N VAL A 571 -12.47 -7.76 -3.81
CA VAL A 571 -13.74 -8.48 -3.51
C VAL A 571 -13.60 -9.99 -3.64
N ARG A 572 -12.78 -10.46 -4.59
CA ARG A 572 -12.50 -11.88 -4.81
C ARG A 572 -11.55 -12.46 -3.76
N ASP A 573 -10.92 -11.63 -2.96
CA ASP A 573 -9.84 -11.96 -2.05
C ASP A 573 -10.31 -12.72 -0.81
N ALA A 574 -11.55 -12.56 -0.38
CA ALA A 574 -12.07 -13.35 0.73
C ALA A 574 -11.99 -14.85 0.41
N ALA A 575 -12.32 -15.25 -0.84
CA ALA A 575 -12.22 -16.65 -1.28
C ALA A 575 -10.74 -17.09 -1.40
N VAL A 576 -9.86 -16.21 -1.87
CA VAL A 576 -8.41 -16.48 -1.94
C VAL A 576 -7.84 -16.64 -0.54
N LEU A 577 -8.13 -15.70 0.38
CA LEU A 577 -7.69 -15.77 1.77
C LEU A 577 -8.23 -17.02 2.48
N ASP A 578 -9.52 -17.34 2.29
CA ASP A 578 -10.14 -18.56 2.86
C ASP A 578 -9.45 -19.81 2.31
N ARG A 579 -9.12 -19.86 1.00
CA ARG A 579 -8.40 -20.98 0.38
C ARG A 579 -6.99 -21.13 0.93
N VAL A 580 -6.25 -20.02 1.07
CA VAL A 580 -4.90 -20.02 1.66
C VAL A 580 -4.95 -20.50 3.10
N VAL A 581 -5.87 -19.97 3.92
CA VAL A 581 -6.04 -20.39 5.33
C VAL A 581 -6.42 -21.87 5.42
N ALA A 582 -7.38 -22.33 4.61
CA ALA A 582 -7.78 -23.74 4.59
C ALA A 582 -6.63 -24.67 4.22
N PHE A 583 -5.83 -24.29 3.20
CA PHE A 583 -4.68 -25.08 2.77
C PHE A 583 -3.57 -25.11 3.84
N LEU A 584 -3.27 -23.99 4.48
CA LEU A 584 -2.24 -23.92 5.52
C LEU A 584 -2.67 -24.68 6.79
N ARG A 585 -3.96 -24.81 7.08
CA ARG A 585 -4.48 -25.58 8.24
C ARG A 585 -4.59 -27.08 8.01
N ALA A 586 -4.73 -27.53 6.77
CA ALA A 586 -4.85 -28.93 6.43
C ALA A 586 -3.59 -29.73 6.79
#